data_76f7eab4ee228490f9fb0cc09f3f8231
#
_entry.id   76f7eab4ee228490f9fb0cc09f3f8231
#
_cell.length_a   1.000
_cell.length_b   1.000
_cell.length_c   1.000
_cell.angle_alpha   90.00
_cell.angle_beta   90.00
_cell.angle_gamma   90.00
#
_symmetry.space_group_name_H-M   'P 1'
#
loop_
_entity.id
_entity.type
_entity.pdbx_description
1 polymer ?
#
loop_
_entity_poly.entity_id
_entity_poly.type
_entity_poly.pdbx_seq_one_letter_code
_entity_poly.pdbx_strand_id
1 'polypeptide(L)'
;MRMWLCLLWSICALPMMAGASPDLFRPRGSLFAPTPTLPHQPASLFTGRATTGMFAPPLPRPARPVQRAREPQRHNGPATHLRDLIALAEAGGDGYDAIQHGARIRPKHPPTQMTLAQIYTWIDTTPRQPHAIGRYQFIPDTLRRLVSQAGVPLDTRFSPTIQDQLADILLNEAGLHRAITGDLPRRAFMHNLARIWAGLPLPNGKSYYHGHAGNRATMTWARFDAGMRRIIGG
;
A
#
# COMPACT_ATOMS: atom_id res chain seq x y z
N MET A 1 -34.43 -35.97 2.85
CA MET A 1 -35.55 -35.23 2.20
C MET A 1 -35.76 -33.92 2.95
N ARG A 2 -35.28 -32.82 2.43
CA ARG A 2 -35.61 -31.39 2.74
C ARG A 2 -34.68 -30.55 1.89
N MET A 3 -35.10 -30.22 0.82
CA MET A 3 -35.73 -29.11 0.07
C MET A 3 -34.82 -27.86 0.05
N TRP A 4 -34.26 -27.66 -1.10
CA TRP A 4 -33.57 -26.48 -1.59
C TRP A 4 -34.59 -25.35 -1.79
N LEU A 5 -34.29 -24.17 -1.29
CA LEU A 5 -34.97 -22.95 -1.71
C LEU A 5 -33.96 -22.09 -2.50
N CYS A 6 -34.12 -22.13 -3.83
CA CYS A 6 -33.54 -21.15 -4.76
C CYS A 6 -34.30 -19.83 -4.64
N LEU A 7 -33.64 -18.75 -4.29
CA LEU A 7 -34.15 -17.40 -4.48
C LEU A 7 -33.50 -16.78 -5.71
N LEU A 8 -34.29 -16.79 -6.80
CA LEU A 8 -34.06 -16.05 -8.04
C LEU A 8 -34.26 -14.55 -7.77
N TRP A 9 -33.26 -13.75 -7.98
CA TRP A 9 -33.41 -12.30 -8.08
C TRP A 9 -33.45 -11.89 -9.54
N SER A 10 -34.62 -11.34 -9.86
CA SER A 10 -35.09 -10.84 -11.13
C SER A 10 -34.24 -9.68 -11.62
N ILE A 11 -33.78 -9.79 -12.85
CA ILE A 11 -33.13 -8.73 -13.61
C ILE A 11 -34.23 -7.78 -14.10
N CYS A 12 -34.24 -6.54 -13.61
CA CYS A 12 -35.02 -5.45 -14.19
C CYS A 12 -34.14 -4.71 -15.22
N ALA A 13 -34.39 -4.99 -16.49
CA ALA A 13 -33.86 -4.22 -17.62
C ALA A 13 -34.72 -2.95 -17.79
N LEU A 14 -34.08 -1.78 -17.80
CA LEU A 14 -34.68 -0.52 -18.26
C LEU A 14 -34.08 -0.10 -19.60
N PRO A 15 -34.90 0.48 -20.49
CA PRO A 15 -34.50 0.72 -21.88
C PRO A 15 -33.64 1.98 -22.05
N MET A 16 -32.71 1.85 -22.95
CA MET A 16 -31.85 2.88 -23.51
C MET A 16 -32.69 3.94 -24.26
N MET A 17 -32.65 5.19 -23.80
CA MET A 17 -33.08 6.34 -24.58
C MET A 17 -31.86 6.99 -25.23
N ALA A 18 -31.79 6.86 -26.54
CA ALA A 18 -30.88 7.62 -27.39
C ALA A 18 -31.37 9.07 -27.49
N GLY A 19 -30.57 10.00 -26.98
CA GLY A 19 -30.75 11.42 -27.17
C GLY A 19 -29.51 12.02 -27.85
N ALA A 20 -29.64 12.29 -29.14
CA ALA A 20 -28.65 13.06 -29.89
C ALA A 20 -28.65 14.53 -29.41
N SER A 21 -27.48 15.07 -29.17
CA SER A 21 -27.29 16.50 -28.97
C SER A 21 -26.33 17.06 -30.02
N PRO A 22 -26.66 18.18 -30.65
CA PRO A 22 -25.84 18.71 -31.74
C PRO A 22 -24.68 19.56 -31.27
N ASP A 23 -23.65 19.55 -32.07
CA ASP A 23 -22.46 20.42 -32.10
C ASP A 23 -22.68 21.86 -31.65
N LEU A 24 -21.95 22.28 -30.62
CA LEU A 24 -21.74 23.67 -30.26
C LEU A 24 -20.35 23.90 -29.67
N PHE A 25 -19.29 23.50 -30.36
CA PHE A 25 -17.97 24.06 -30.10
C PHE A 25 -17.23 24.37 -31.40
N ARG A 26 -17.51 25.57 -31.95
CA ARG A 26 -16.61 26.22 -32.90
C ARG A 26 -15.37 26.69 -32.14
N PRO A 27 -14.16 26.38 -32.59
CA PRO A 27 -12.94 26.98 -32.05
C PRO A 27 -12.90 28.43 -32.52
N ARG A 28 -12.89 29.36 -31.55
CA ARG A 28 -12.59 30.78 -31.80
C ARG A 28 -11.11 30.87 -32.20
N GLY A 29 -10.88 31.45 -33.36
CA GLY A 29 -9.56 31.69 -33.92
C GLY A 29 -8.63 32.46 -32.96
N SER A 30 -7.39 32.00 -32.91
CA SER A 30 -6.29 32.67 -32.23
C SER A 30 -6.04 34.05 -32.83
N LEU A 31 -6.11 35.08 -32.02
CA LEU A 31 -5.84 36.48 -32.39
C LEU A 31 -4.33 36.83 -32.35
N PHE A 32 -3.47 35.86 -32.27
CA PHE A 32 -2.02 36.12 -32.31
C PHE A 32 -1.44 35.56 -33.61
N ALA A 33 -1.41 36.42 -34.63
CA ALA A 33 -0.55 36.24 -35.79
C ALA A 33 0.92 36.53 -35.39
N PRO A 34 1.88 35.68 -35.77
CA PRO A 34 3.26 35.99 -35.50
C PRO A 34 3.74 37.13 -36.45
N THR A 35 4.11 38.24 -35.87
CA THR A 35 4.81 39.32 -36.58
C THR A 35 6.25 38.86 -36.90
N PRO A 36 6.77 39.05 -38.12
CA PRO A 36 8.15 38.74 -38.43
C PRO A 36 9.05 39.74 -37.70
N THR A 37 9.81 39.27 -36.73
CA THR A 37 10.86 40.03 -36.06
C THR A 37 12.09 40.10 -36.94
N LEU A 38 12.40 41.29 -37.44
CA LEU A 38 13.72 41.64 -37.98
C LEU A 38 14.80 41.52 -36.87
N PRO A 39 16.01 41.10 -37.19
CA PRO A 39 17.07 40.96 -36.20
C PRO A 39 17.49 42.35 -35.70
N HIS A 40 17.06 42.70 -34.49
CA HIS A 40 17.62 43.83 -33.76
C HIS A 40 19.00 43.43 -33.24
N GLN A 41 20.05 43.98 -33.82
CA GLN A 41 21.37 44.00 -33.17
C GLN A 41 21.28 45.00 -32.00
N PRO A 42 21.53 44.59 -30.76
CA PRO A 42 21.69 45.54 -29.68
C PRO A 42 22.99 46.29 -29.88
N ALA A 43 22.91 47.61 -30.10
CA ALA A 43 24.09 48.48 -30.05
C ALA A 43 24.65 48.43 -28.63
N SER A 44 25.77 47.72 -28.46
CA SER A 44 26.49 47.66 -27.19
C SER A 44 27.27 49.00 -27.04
N LEU A 45 26.87 49.78 -26.05
CA LEU A 45 27.55 51.03 -25.64
C LEU A 45 28.89 50.79 -24.92
N PHE A 46 29.38 49.57 -24.89
CA PHE A 46 30.63 49.19 -24.19
C PHE A 46 31.67 48.50 -25.08
N THR A 47 31.75 48.86 -26.33
CA THR A 47 32.91 48.45 -27.17
C THR A 47 34.10 49.33 -26.80
N GLY A 48 35.06 48.81 -26.06
CA GLY A 48 36.38 49.45 -25.91
C GLY A 48 36.89 49.67 -24.49
N ARG A 49 36.35 49.01 -23.46
CA ARG A 49 37.00 49.03 -22.15
C ARG A 49 37.56 47.63 -21.81
N ALA A 50 38.89 47.61 -21.61
CA ALA A 50 39.57 46.43 -21.08
C ALA A 50 38.88 45.93 -19.83
N THR A 51 38.49 44.66 -19.81
CA THR A 51 37.88 43.96 -18.68
C THR A 51 38.94 43.69 -17.61
N THR A 52 39.30 44.72 -16.86
CA THR A 52 39.96 44.52 -15.57
C THR A 52 38.92 44.69 -14.49
N GLY A 53 38.31 43.58 -14.14
CA GLY A 53 37.85 43.17 -12.85
C GLY A 53 36.90 44.07 -12.07
N MET A 54 35.60 43.83 -12.15
CA MET A 54 34.71 43.92 -11.01
C MET A 54 33.72 42.76 -10.89
N PHE A 55 33.88 41.76 -11.73
CA PHE A 55 33.14 40.50 -11.62
C PHE A 55 34.16 39.37 -11.76
N ALA A 56 34.86 39.07 -10.66
CA ALA A 56 35.52 37.80 -10.52
C ALA A 56 34.50 36.69 -10.75
N PRO A 57 34.77 35.65 -11.55
CA PRO A 57 33.86 34.52 -11.64
C PRO A 57 33.57 34.00 -10.22
N PRO A 58 32.33 33.71 -9.89
CA PRO A 58 32.00 33.21 -8.57
C PRO A 58 32.80 31.94 -8.29
N LEU A 59 33.54 31.93 -7.20
CA LEU A 59 34.24 30.73 -6.72
C LEU A 59 33.29 29.54 -6.76
N PRO A 60 33.71 28.36 -7.25
CA PRO A 60 32.90 27.18 -7.27
C PRO A 60 32.37 26.96 -5.83
N ARG A 61 31.06 27.08 -5.66
CA ARG A 61 30.39 26.84 -4.39
C ARG A 61 30.75 25.43 -3.94
N PRO A 62 31.31 25.23 -2.73
CA PRO A 62 31.63 23.89 -2.28
C PRO A 62 30.33 23.03 -2.41
N ALA A 63 30.47 21.88 -3.07
CA ALA A 63 29.39 20.96 -3.25
C ALA A 63 28.75 20.71 -1.89
N ARG A 64 27.48 21.08 -1.74
CA ARG A 64 26.71 20.72 -0.55
C ARG A 64 26.93 19.22 -0.36
N PRO A 65 27.34 18.74 0.83
CA PRO A 65 27.41 17.32 1.06
C PRO A 65 26.05 16.76 0.70
N VAL A 66 26.03 15.82 -0.24
CA VAL A 66 24.82 15.05 -0.57
C VAL A 66 24.40 14.45 0.76
N GLN A 67 23.35 15.02 1.37
CA GLN A 67 22.72 14.39 2.52
C GLN A 67 22.30 13.03 2.00
N ARG A 68 23.07 11.99 2.35
CA ARG A 68 22.62 10.60 2.22
C ARG A 68 21.21 10.60 2.75
N ALA A 69 20.24 10.26 1.89
CA ALA A 69 18.88 10.10 2.29
C ALA A 69 18.91 9.29 3.60
N ARG A 70 18.49 9.93 4.70
CA ARG A 70 18.41 9.27 5.99
C ARG A 70 17.56 8.04 5.73
N GLU A 71 18.16 6.86 5.87
CA GLU A 71 17.35 5.63 5.88
C GLU A 71 16.23 5.90 6.87
N PRO A 72 14.96 5.57 6.49
CA PRO A 72 13.84 5.80 7.38
C PRO A 72 14.18 5.10 8.69
N GLN A 73 14.44 5.90 9.73
CA GLN A 73 14.66 5.38 11.07
C GLN A 73 13.43 4.53 11.36
N ARG A 74 13.62 3.23 11.52
CA ARG A 74 12.57 2.33 12.00
C ARG A 74 12.16 2.90 13.36
N HIS A 75 11.06 3.64 13.37
CA HIS A 75 10.50 4.15 14.60
C HIS A 75 10.13 2.92 15.44
N ASN A 76 10.86 2.69 16.55
CA ASN A 76 10.62 1.60 17.50
C ASN A 76 9.33 1.85 18.31
N GLY A 77 8.25 2.18 17.62
CA GLY A 77 6.95 2.42 18.23
C GLY A 77 6.10 1.15 18.31
N PRO A 78 4.98 1.22 19.06
CA PRO A 78 4.05 0.09 19.21
C PRO A 78 3.62 -0.57 17.90
N ALA A 79 3.37 0.22 16.84
CA ALA A 79 3.01 -0.29 15.52
C ALA A 79 4.10 -1.18 14.91
N THR A 80 5.38 -0.79 15.03
CA THR A 80 6.49 -1.59 14.50
C THR A 80 6.58 -2.94 15.21
N HIS A 81 6.52 -2.95 16.54
CA HIS A 81 6.57 -4.19 17.31
C HIS A 81 5.35 -5.09 17.04
N LEU A 82 4.17 -4.50 16.81
CA LEU A 82 2.98 -5.25 16.39
C LEU A 82 3.17 -5.87 15.01
N ARG A 83 3.68 -5.11 14.05
CA ARG A 83 4.00 -5.63 12.72
C ARG A 83 4.97 -6.80 12.78
N ASP A 84 6.01 -6.71 13.61
CA ASP A 84 6.95 -7.81 13.82
C ASP A 84 6.28 -9.05 14.43
N LEU A 85 5.41 -8.86 15.41
CA LEU A 85 4.67 -9.94 16.06
C LEU A 85 3.70 -10.64 15.08
N ILE A 86 3.00 -9.87 14.25
CA ILE A 86 2.11 -10.39 13.20
C ILE A 86 2.91 -11.16 12.15
N ALA A 87 4.04 -10.61 11.69
CA ALA A 87 4.89 -11.25 10.71
C ALA A 87 5.40 -12.62 11.17
N LEU A 88 5.71 -12.77 12.45
CA LEU A 88 6.08 -14.07 13.03
C LEU A 88 4.95 -15.10 12.92
N ALA A 89 3.70 -14.65 12.94
CA ALA A 89 2.54 -15.53 12.80
C ALA A 89 2.19 -15.83 11.34
N GLU A 90 2.39 -14.88 10.41
CA GLU A 90 1.86 -14.95 9.05
C GLU A 90 2.92 -15.33 8.00
N ALA A 91 4.10 -14.73 8.05
CA ALA A 91 5.09 -14.84 6.97
C ALA A 91 6.18 -15.87 7.22
N GLY A 92 6.38 -16.29 8.46
CA GLY A 92 7.52 -17.16 8.79
C GLY A 92 8.87 -16.54 8.39
N GLY A 93 9.73 -17.34 7.75
CA GLY A 93 11.07 -16.93 7.32
C GLY A 93 11.12 -16.08 6.05
N ASP A 94 10.07 -16.11 5.21
CA ASP A 94 10.06 -15.45 3.89
C ASP A 94 9.80 -13.93 4.00
N GLY A 95 9.33 -13.45 5.13
CA GLY A 95 9.16 -12.03 5.42
C GLY A 95 8.28 -11.30 4.40
N TYR A 96 8.79 -10.20 3.84
CA TYR A 96 8.06 -9.39 2.85
C TYR A 96 7.82 -10.09 1.52
N ASP A 97 8.55 -11.15 1.23
CA ASP A 97 8.41 -11.94 -0.01
C ASP A 97 7.60 -13.22 0.19
N ALA A 98 6.93 -13.34 1.34
CA ALA A 98 6.10 -14.50 1.65
C ALA A 98 4.92 -14.62 0.67
N ILE A 99 4.71 -15.84 0.20
CA ILE A 99 3.56 -16.25 -0.62
C ILE A 99 2.94 -17.45 0.08
N GLN A 100 1.64 -17.44 0.17
CA GLN A 100 0.90 -18.53 0.81
C GLN A 100 1.34 -19.89 0.24
N HIS A 101 1.77 -20.78 1.12
CA HIS A 101 2.42 -22.06 0.75
C HIS A 101 1.54 -23.01 -0.07
N GLY A 102 0.21 -22.83 -0.05
CA GLY A 102 -0.74 -23.58 -0.89
C GLY A 102 -0.86 -23.03 -2.32
N ALA A 103 -0.20 -21.92 -2.67
CA ALA A 103 -0.17 -21.40 -4.03
C ALA A 103 0.72 -22.29 -4.91
N ARG A 104 0.10 -23.04 -5.83
CA ARG A 104 0.80 -23.97 -6.74
C ARG A 104 1.53 -23.25 -7.86
N ILE A 105 0.91 -22.17 -8.38
CA ILE A 105 1.48 -21.30 -9.42
C ILE A 105 1.93 -20.03 -8.71
N ARG A 106 3.23 -19.93 -8.47
CA ARG A 106 3.82 -18.76 -7.82
C ARG A 106 4.03 -17.62 -8.82
N PRO A 107 4.11 -16.37 -8.37
CA PRO A 107 4.47 -15.25 -9.25
C PRO A 107 5.90 -15.39 -9.75
N LYS A 108 6.20 -14.76 -10.90
CA LYS A 108 7.52 -14.85 -11.56
C LYS A 108 8.66 -14.19 -10.76
N HIS A 109 8.34 -13.23 -9.93
CA HIS A 109 9.29 -12.45 -9.14
C HIS A 109 8.87 -12.43 -7.67
N PRO A 110 9.80 -12.18 -6.74
CA PRO A 110 9.46 -11.93 -5.35
C PRO A 110 8.44 -10.77 -5.24
N PRO A 111 7.47 -10.84 -4.32
CA PRO A 111 6.48 -9.80 -4.10
C PRO A 111 7.04 -8.38 -4.04
N THR A 112 8.16 -8.16 -3.34
CA THR A 112 8.80 -6.84 -3.21
C THR A 112 9.35 -6.27 -4.52
N GLN A 113 9.53 -7.09 -5.54
CA GLN A 113 10.00 -6.68 -6.87
C GLN A 113 8.85 -6.45 -7.85
N MET A 114 7.62 -6.82 -7.49
CA MET A 114 6.43 -6.68 -8.33
C MET A 114 5.71 -5.36 -8.05
N THR A 115 5.05 -4.82 -9.08
CA THR A 115 4.05 -3.76 -8.90
C THR A 115 2.72 -4.36 -8.43
N LEU A 116 1.84 -3.53 -7.85
CA LEU A 116 0.50 -3.95 -7.48
C LEU A 116 -0.30 -4.47 -8.68
N ALA A 117 -0.15 -3.85 -9.86
CA ALA A 117 -0.76 -4.33 -11.10
C ALA A 117 -0.29 -5.75 -11.47
N GLN A 118 1.01 -6.03 -11.34
CA GLN A 118 1.55 -7.37 -11.62
C GLN A 118 1.06 -8.41 -10.61
N ILE A 119 0.89 -8.04 -9.34
CA ILE A 119 0.31 -8.92 -8.32
C ILE A 119 -1.15 -9.21 -8.65
N TYR A 120 -1.94 -8.20 -9.03
CA TYR A 120 -3.33 -8.42 -9.43
C TYR A 120 -3.45 -9.30 -10.67
N THR A 121 -2.59 -9.09 -11.68
CA THR A 121 -2.52 -9.97 -12.85
C THR A 121 -2.23 -11.42 -12.44
N TRP A 122 -1.26 -11.65 -11.55
CA TRP A 122 -0.99 -12.99 -11.05
C TRP A 122 -2.21 -13.61 -10.35
N ILE A 123 -2.89 -12.86 -9.49
CA ILE A 123 -4.11 -13.32 -8.81
C ILE A 123 -5.18 -13.71 -9.83
N ASP A 124 -5.46 -12.84 -10.80
CA ASP A 124 -6.55 -13.00 -11.75
C ASP A 124 -6.29 -14.11 -12.78
N THR A 125 -5.01 -14.35 -13.13
CA THR A 125 -4.60 -15.38 -14.10
C THR A 125 -4.36 -16.75 -13.49
N THR A 126 -4.37 -16.90 -12.16
CA THR A 126 -4.15 -18.17 -11.46
C THR A 126 -5.29 -18.54 -10.52
N PRO A 127 -6.55 -18.64 -10.99
CA PRO A 127 -7.69 -18.91 -10.12
C PRO A 127 -7.61 -20.27 -9.43
N ARG A 128 -8.45 -20.49 -8.43
CA ARG A 128 -8.60 -21.77 -7.69
C ARG A 128 -7.37 -22.17 -6.86
N GLN A 129 -6.61 -21.19 -6.42
CA GLN A 129 -5.54 -21.38 -5.43
C GLN A 129 -5.54 -20.21 -4.44
N PRO A 130 -4.94 -20.36 -3.24
CA PRO A 130 -4.78 -19.23 -2.32
C PRO A 130 -3.75 -18.23 -2.84
N HIS A 131 -3.98 -16.93 -2.58
CA HIS A 131 -3.14 -15.83 -3.05
C HIS A 131 -2.74 -14.86 -1.92
N ALA A 132 -2.76 -15.31 -0.66
CA ALA A 132 -2.24 -14.46 0.40
C ALA A 132 -0.75 -14.15 0.16
N ILE A 133 -0.36 -12.87 0.31
CA ILE A 133 0.93 -12.37 -0.16
C ILE A 133 1.55 -11.37 0.80
N GLY A 134 2.87 -11.36 0.84
CA GLY A 134 3.68 -10.43 1.62
C GLY A 134 3.74 -10.77 3.11
N ARG A 135 4.45 -9.91 3.84
CA ARG A 135 4.75 -10.08 5.26
C ARG A 135 3.51 -10.27 6.15
N TYR A 136 2.39 -9.72 5.73
CA TYR A 136 1.13 -9.72 6.49
C TYR A 136 0.08 -10.61 5.87
N GLN A 137 0.44 -11.43 4.88
CA GLN A 137 -0.42 -12.37 4.17
C GLN A 137 -1.76 -11.75 3.74
N PHE A 138 -1.68 -10.60 3.02
CA PHE A 138 -2.86 -9.95 2.49
C PHE A 138 -3.59 -10.84 1.50
N ILE A 139 -4.83 -11.17 1.78
CA ILE A 139 -5.71 -11.86 0.83
C ILE A 139 -6.19 -10.89 -0.27
N PRO A 140 -6.55 -11.35 -1.48
CA PRO A 140 -6.84 -10.48 -2.63
C PRO A 140 -7.81 -9.34 -2.35
N ASP A 141 -8.96 -9.61 -1.76
CA ASP A 141 -9.99 -8.59 -1.50
C ASP A 141 -9.51 -7.54 -0.50
N THR A 142 -8.82 -7.99 0.55
CA THR A 142 -8.22 -7.07 1.53
C THR A 142 -7.15 -6.21 0.88
N LEU A 143 -6.26 -6.78 0.07
CA LEU A 143 -5.22 -6.04 -0.63
C LEU A 143 -5.83 -4.96 -1.55
N ARG A 144 -6.81 -5.32 -2.37
CA ARG A 144 -7.50 -4.37 -3.27
C ARG A 144 -8.15 -3.23 -2.49
N ARG A 145 -8.86 -3.55 -1.41
CA ARG A 145 -9.52 -2.56 -0.54
C ARG A 145 -8.51 -1.59 0.06
N LEU A 146 -7.42 -2.11 0.65
CA LEU A 146 -6.41 -1.29 1.31
C LEU A 146 -5.65 -0.39 0.32
N VAL A 147 -5.29 -0.91 -0.86
CA VAL A 147 -4.63 -0.13 -1.92
C VAL A 147 -5.53 1.01 -2.38
N SER A 148 -6.82 0.75 -2.59
CA SER A 148 -7.80 1.78 -2.92
C SER A 148 -7.96 2.82 -1.81
N GLN A 149 -8.09 2.38 -0.56
CA GLN A 149 -8.23 3.25 0.62
C GLN A 149 -6.98 4.13 0.84
N ALA A 150 -5.80 3.60 0.60
CA ALA A 150 -4.54 4.34 0.72
C ALA A 150 -4.23 5.23 -0.47
N GLY A 151 -4.99 5.15 -1.57
CA GLY A 151 -4.75 5.89 -2.80
C GLY A 151 -3.43 5.53 -3.48
N VAL A 152 -2.94 4.29 -3.31
CA VAL A 152 -1.65 3.86 -3.87
C VAL A 152 -1.82 3.52 -5.35
N PRO A 153 -1.04 4.15 -6.27
CA PRO A 153 -1.07 3.83 -7.69
C PRO A 153 -0.69 2.37 -7.97
N LEU A 154 -1.30 1.76 -8.99
CA LEU A 154 -1.09 0.34 -9.29
C LEU A 154 0.29 0.00 -9.87
N ASP A 155 1.00 0.97 -10.40
CA ASP A 155 2.40 0.86 -10.86
C ASP A 155 3.42 0.91 -9.72
N THR A 156 2.95 1.20 -8.50
CA THR A 156 3.79 1.22 -7.29
C THR A 156 4.26 -0.21 -6.95
N ARG A 157 5.54 -0.34 -6.61
CA ARG A 157 6.09 -1.61 -6.11
C ARG A 157 5.52 -1.97 -4.75
N PHE A 158 5.21 -3.25 -4.57
CA PHE A 158 4.75 -3.81 -3.30
C PHE A 158 5.92 -3.96 -2.31
N SER A 159 6.66 -2.87 -2.11
CA SER A 159 7.85 -2.76 -1.28
C SER A 159 7.54 -2.99 0.21
N PRO A 160 8.56 -3.21 1.06
CA PRO A 160 8.38 -3.27 2.51
C PRO A 160 7.61 -2.07 3.07
N THR A 161 7.91 -0.86 2.60
CA THR A 161 7.24 0.37 3.02
C THR A 161 5.74 0.36 2.69
N ILE A 162 5.38 -0.07 1.48
CA ILE A 162 3.96 -0.16 1.07
C ILE A 162 3.24 -1.24 1.89
N GLN A 163 3.86 -2.40 2.10
CA GLN A 163 3.28 -3.46 2.93
C GLN A 163 3.03 -2.99 4.36
N ASP A 164 4.00 -2.29 4.95
CA ASP A 164 3.88 -1.72 6.30
C ASP A 164 2.76 -0.68 6.37
N GLN A 165 2.68 0.22 5.39
CA GLN A 165 1.60 1.22 5.30
C GLN A 165 0.21 0.59 5.24
N LEU A 166 0.04 -0.45 4.43
CA LEU A 166 -1.24 -1.17 4.33
C LEU A 166 -1.57 -1.93 5.62
N ALA A 167 -0.57 -2.51 6.29
CA ALA A 167 -0.76 -3.15 7.59
C ALA A 167 -1.15 -2.15 8.68
N ASP A 168 -0.61 -0.93 8.67
CA ASP A 168 -0.94 0.12 9.63
C ASP A 168 -2.42 0.54 9.52
N ILE A 169 -3.01 0.52 8.32
CA ILE A 169 -4.46 0.72 8.16
C ILE A 169 -5.24 -0.37 8.94
N LEU A 170 -4.86 -1.64 8.78
CA LEU A 170 -5.51 -2.74 9.51
C LEU A 170 -5.30 -2.67 11.02
N LEU A 171 -4.12 -2.23 11.48
CA LEU A 171 -3.87 -1.99 12.90
C LEU A 171 -4.78 -0.91 13.47
N ASN A 172 -4.98 0.17 12.72
CA ASN A 172 -5.88 1.25 13.11
C ASN A 172 -7.35 0.78 13.10
N GLU A 173 -7.77 0.00 12.12
CA GLU A 173 -9.10 -0.64 12.08
C GLU A 173 -9.32 -1.59 13.26
N ALA A 174 -8.28 -2.33 13.69
CA ALA A 174 -8.33 -3.15 14.89
C ALA A 174 -8.47 -2.35 16.17
N GLY A 175 -8.14 -1.05 16.15
CA GLY A 175 -8.25 -0.14 17.29
C GLY A 175 -6.91 0.14 18.00
N LEU A 176 -5.79 0.12 17.28
CA LEU A 176 -4.45 0.36 17.85
C LEU A 176 -4.39 1.63 18.68
N HIS A 177 -4.86 2.76 18.15
CA HIS A 177 -4.84 4.02 18.89
C HIS A 177 -5.59 3.92 20.22
N ARG A 178 -6.80 3.36 20.21
CA ARG A 178 -7.62 3.17 21.40
C ARG A 178 -7.00 2.21 22.41
N ALA A 179 -6.26 1.20 21.93
CA ALA A 179 -5.54 0.28 22.79
C ALA A 179 -4.35 0.95 23.48
N ILE A 180 -3.66 1.86 22.78
CA ILE A 180 -2.53 2.64 23.34
C ILE A 180 -3.02 3.66 24.36
N THR A 181 -4.16 4.31 24.11
CA THR A 181 -4.75 5.31 25.04
C THR A 181 -5.49 4.69 26.22
N GLY A 182 -5.69 3.36 26.22
CA GLY A 182 -6.43 2.65 27.27
C GLY A 182 -7.94 2.59 27.06
N ASP A 183 -8.48 3.19 25.97
CA ASP A 183 -9.90 3.21 25.63
C ASP A 183 -10.41 1.86 25.09
N LEU A 184 -9.50 0.96 24.72
CA LEU A 184 -9.80 -0.40 24.31
C LEU A 184 -8.96 -1.38 25.14
N PRO A 185 -9.58 -2.27 25.94
CA PRO A 185 -8.84 -3.25 26.70
C PRO A 185 -7.94 -4.10 25.82
N ARG A 186 -6.70 -4.36 26.27
CA ARG A 186 -5.71 -5.14 25.51
C ARG A 186 -6.25 -6.46 24.96
N ARG A 187 -7.01 -7.22 25.74
CA ARG A 187 -7.60 -8.48 25.28
C ARG A 187 -8.63 -8.29 24.16
N ALA A 188 -9.41 -7.21 24.20
CA ALA A 188 -10.36 -6.89 23.13
C ALA A 188 -9.61 -6.51 21.85
N PHE A 189 -8.53 -5.74 21.95
CA PHE A 189 -7.67 -5.43 20.82
C PHE A 189 -7.01 -6.69 20.24
N MET A 190 -6.49 -7.59 21.08
CA MET A 190 -5.96 -8.90 20.65
C MET A 190 -7.00 -9.74 19.90
N HIS A 191 -8.25 -9.72 20.35
CA HIS A 191 -9.34 -10.40 19.66
C HIS A 191 -9.60 -9.77 18.27
N ASN A 192 -9.57 -8.44 18.16
CA ASN A 192 -9.72 -7.74 16.88
C ASN A 192 -8.58 -8.11 15.91
N LEU A 193 -7.34 -8.17 16.40
CA LEU A 193 -6.20 -8.61 15.61
C LEU A 193 -6.37 -10.05 15.10
N ALA A 194 -6.82 -10.97 15.94
CA ALA A 194 -7.07 -12.37 15.56
C ALA A 194 -8.22 -12.54 14.53
N ARG A 195 -9.13 -11.56 14.43
CA ARG A 195 -10.15 -11.52 13.36
C ARG A 195 -9.58 -11.05 12.02
N ILE A 196 -8.45 -10.39 12.02
CA ILE A 196 -7.78 -9.92 10.80
C ILE A 196 -6.73 -10.96 10.35
N TRP A 197 -5.94 -11.47 11.29
CA TRP A 197 -4.82 -12.37 11.01
C TRP A 197 -5.06 -13.77 11.59
N ALA A 198 -5.24 -14.71 10.69
CA ALA A 198 -5.61 -16.10 11.04
C ALA A 198 -4.52 -16.85 11.83
N GLY A 199 -3.25 -16.46 11.69
CA GLY A 199 -2.14 -17.02 12.45
C GLY A 199 -2.13 -16.64 13.93
N LEU A 200 -2.84 -15.56 14.32
CA LEU A 200 -2.93 -15.13 15.71
C LEU A 200 -3.97 -15.97 16.48
N PRO A 201 -3.64 -16.41 17.71
CA PRO A 201 -4.53 -17.25 18.50
C PRO A 201 -5.57 -16.44 19.28
N LEU A 202 -6.70 -17.08 19.56
CA LEU A 202 -7.61 -16.74 20.64
C LEU A 202 -7.12 -17.31 22.00
N PRO A 203 -7.73 -16.93 23.14
CA PRO A 203 -7.36 -17.46 24.45
C PRO A 203 -7.37 -18.99 24.59
N ASN A 204 -8.18 -19.67 23.78
CA ASN A 204 -8.23 -21.13 23.70
C ASN A 204 -7.13 -21.76 22.82
N GLY A 205 -6.18 -20.94 22.30
CA GLY A 205 -5.09 -21.37 21.44
C GLY A 205 -5.47 -21.61 19.98
N LYS A 206 -6.74 -21.45 19.61
CA LYS A 206 -7.21 -21.65 18.23
C LYS A 206 -7.22 -20.35 17.45
N SER A 207 -7.05 -20.43 16.11
CA SER A 207 -7.35 -19.32 15.21
C SER A 207 -8.82 -18.92 15.30
N TYR A 208 -9.13 -17.64 15.07
CA TYR A 208 -10.53 -17.21 14.90
C TYR A 208 -11.23 -17.97 13.75
N TYR A 209 -10.48 -18.35 12.72
CA TYR A 209 -10.96 -19.08 11.53
C TYR A 209 -10.66 -20.58 11.58
N HIS A 210 -10.50 -21.14 12.78
CA HIS A 210 -10.17 -22.56 12.94
C HIS A 210 -11.20 -23.46 12.25
N GLY A 211 -10.70 -24.39 11.42
CA GLY A 211 -11.55 -25.30 10.64
C GLY A 211 -12.03 -24.75 9.28
N HIS A 212 -11.80 -23.49 8.97
CA HIS A 212 -12.08 -22.92 7.64
C HIS A 212 -10.82 -22.88 6.80
N ALA A 213 -10.85 -23.45 5.60
CA ALA A 213 -9.76 -23.44 4.63
C ALA A 213 -8.38 -23.84 5.20
N GLY A 214 -8.35 -24.73 6.22
CA GLY A 214 -7.12 -25.15 6.87
C GLY A 214 -6.47 -24.12 7.81
N ASN A 215 -7.14 -23.01 8.11
CA ASN A 215 -6.64 -21.99 9.02
C ASN A 215 -6.42 -22.53 10.43
N ARG A 216 -5.25 -22.21 10.98
CA ARG A 216 -4.86 -22.53 12.35
C ARG A 216 -3.98 -21.42 12.90
N ALA A 217 -3.96 -21.26 14.22
CA ALA A 217 -3.00 -20.39 14.87
C ALA A 217 -1.58 -20.94 14.68
N THR A 218 -0.64 -20.08 14.35
CA THR A 218 0.78 -20.43 14.11
C THR A 218 1.66 -20.06 15.31
N MET A 219 1.10 -19.36 16.31
CA MET A 219 1.77 -19.11 17.58
C MET A 219 0.85 -19.49 18.76
N THR A 220 1.44 -19.66 19.93
CA THR A 220 0.68 -19.94 21.17
C THR A 220 0.08 -18.66 21.74
N TRP A 221 -1.04 -18.80 22.47
CA TRP A 221 -1.63 -17.68 23.20
C TRP A 221 -0.64 -17.04 24.19
N ALA A 222 0.13 -17.84 24.92
CA ALA A 222 1.12 -17.34 25.88
C ALA A 222 2.16 -16.42 25.21
N ARG A 223 2.64 -16.79 24.01
CA ARG A 223 3.58 -15.98 23.24
C ARG A 223 2.95 -14.68 22.74
N PHE A 224 1.72 -14.78 22.23
CA PHE A 224 0.98 -13.61 21.75
C PHE A 224 0.71 -12.63 22.90
N ASP A 225 0.15 -13.10 24.02
CA ASP A 225 -0.15 -12.27 25.19
C ASP A 225 1.11 -11.63 25.79
N ALA A 226 2.22 -12.38 25.90
CA ALA A 226 3.49 -11.85 26.38
C ALA A 226 4.05 -10.75 25.43
N GLY A 227 3.92 -10.91 24.12
CA GLY A 227 4.27 -9.89 23.13
C GLY A 227 3.43 -8.63 23.31
N MET A 228 2.11 -8.81 23.43
CA MET A 228 1.17 -7.71 23.59
C MET A 228 1.35 -6.91 24.88
N ARG A 229 1.70 -7.56 26.01
CA ARG A 229 2.03 -6.86 27.26
C ARG A 229 3.24 -5.92 27.11
N ARG A 230 4.25 -6.34 26.36
CA ARG A 230 5.45 -5.50 26.11
C ARG A 230 5.15 -4.32 25.20
N ILE A 231 4.16 -4.42 24.32
CA ILE A 231 3.84 -3.41 23.32
C ILE A 231 2.88 -2.35 23.85
N ILE A 232 1.82 -2.78 24.55
CA ILE A 232 0.72 -1.90 24.96
C ILE A 232 0.65 -1.71 26.49
N GLY A 233 1.43 -2.47 27.21
CA GLY A 233 1.33 -2.49 28.67
C GLY A 233 0.16 -3.36 29.16
N GLY A 234 0.07 -3.62 30.41
CA GLY A 234 -1.01 -4.38 31.07
C GLY A 234 -1.59 -3.61 32.20
#